data_65b681eb0b436897258c310c44b08f33
#
_entry.id   65b681eb0b436897258c310c44b08f33
#
_cell.length_a   1.000
_cell.length_b   1.000
_cell.length_c   1.000
_cell.angle_alpha   90.00
_cell.angle_beta   90.00
_cell.angle_gamma   90.00
#
_symmetry.space_group_name_H-M   'P 1'
#
loop_
_entity.id
_entity.type
_entity.pdbx_description
1 polymer ?
#
loop_
_entity_poly.entity_id
_entity_poly.type
_entity_poly.pdbx_seq_one_letter_code
_entity_poly.pdbx_strand_id
1 'polypeptide(L)'
;MKTILSFLFIACSLFTNAQSIHSFKVKSIDGGQIDLSKYKGKKIMVVNTASQCGYTPQYASLQKVYSQYKDKLVIIGFPCNQFGGQEPGTNAEIVEFCEKNYGVTFPLAGKVDVKGGTQSPIYQW
;
A
#
# COMPACT_ATOMS: atom_id res chain seq x y z
N MET A 1 48.78 -45.75 -11.04
CA MET A 1 48.50 -44.30 -11.05
C MET A 1 46.99 -44.12 -11.00
N LYS A 2 46.44 -43.70 -9.85
CA LYS A 2 44.99 -43.45 -9.66
C LYS A 2 44.78 -41.93 -9.69
N THR A 3 44.20 -41.43 -10.75
CA THR A 3 43.84 -40.01 -10.89
C THR A 3 42.52 -39.75 -10.16
N ILE A 4 42.60 -39.01 -9.05
CA ILE A 4 41.44 -38.55 -8.29
C ILE A 4 40.94 -37.28 -8.98
N LEU A 5 39.77 -37.39 -9.61
CA LEU A 5 39.07 -36.24 -10.23
C LEU A 5 38.24 -35.53 -9.16
N SER A 6 38.77 -34.42 -8.59
CA SER A 6 38.05 -33.59 -7.64
C SER A 6 37.00 -32.78 -8.38
N PHE A 7 35.71 -33.12 -8.19
CA PHE A 7 34.58 -32.28 -8.60
C PHE A 7 34.42 -31.13 -7.62
N LEU A 8 34.79 -29.93 -8.07
CA LEU A 8 34.54 -28.69 -7.33
C LEU A 8 33.07 -28.32 -7.53
N PHE A 9 32.23 -28.56 -6.53
CA PHE A 9 30.83 -28.08 -6.51
C PHE A 9 30.84 -26.59 -6.22
N ILE A 10 30.66 -25.72 -7.25
CA ILE A 10 30.41 -24.30 -7.08
C ILE A 10 28.95 -24.17 -6.68
N ALA A 11 28.69 -23.99 -5.38
CA ALA A 11 27.37 -23.62 -4.87
C ALA A 11 27.07 -22.18 -5.28
N CYS A 12 26.33 -22.01 -6.38
CA CYS A 12 25.80 -20.72 -6.81
C CYS A 12 24.68 -20.32 -5.84
N SER A 13 25.01 -19.54 -4.81
CA SER A 13 24.02 -18.98 -3.88
C SER A 13 23.17 -17.94 -4.64
N LEU A 14 22.00 -18.34 -5.08
CA LEU A 14 20.98 -17.43 -5.61
C LEU A 14 20.47 -16.56 -4.44
N PHE A 15 21.05 -15.39 -4.24
CA PHE A 15 20.49 -14.37 -3.37
C PHE A 15 19.19 -13.87 -4.01
N THR A 16 18.07 -14.47 -3.67
CA THR A 16 16.77 -13.88 -3.95
C THR A 16 16.63 -12.65 -3.06
N ASN A 17 16.82 -11.46 -3.62
CA ASN A 17 16.46 -10.22 -2.94
C ASN A 17 14.95 -10.22 -2.74
N ALA A 18 14.47 -10.57 -1.56
CA ALA A 18 13.07 -10.42 -1.20
C ALA A 18 12.70 -8.94 -1.32
N GLN A 19 11.72 -8.63 -2.17
CA GLN A 19 11.25 -7.26 -2.36
C GLN A 19 10.64 -6.76 -1.06
N SER A 20 11.10 -5.60 -0.58
CA SER A 20 10.56 -4.96 0.62
C SER A 20 9.41 -4.03 0.25
N ILE A 21 8.42 -3.87 1.16
CA ILE A 21 7.36 -2.87 1.00
C ILE A 21 7.93 -1.45 0.79
N HIS A 22 9.10 -1.17 1.33
CA HIS A 22 9.78 0.12 1.16
C HIS A 22 10.33 0.38 -0.24
N SER A 23 10.31 -0.61 -1.14
CA SER A 23 10.71 -0.40 -2.56
C SER A 23 9.58 0.16 -3.42
N PHE A 24 8.35 0.18 -2.90
CA PHE A 24 7.20 0.64 -3.68
C PHE A 24 7.06 2.16 -3.67
N LYS A 25 6.61 2.65 -4.82
CA LYS A 25 6.13 4.02 -5.02
C LYS A 25 4.75 3.91 -5.64
N VAL A 26 3.76 4.51 -5.01
CA VAL A 26 2.38 4.48 -5.50
C VAL A 26 1.93 5.89 -5.88
N LYS A 27 1.07 5.99 -6.88
CA LYS A 27 0.48 7.27 -7.27
C LYS A 27 -0.37 7.79 -6.13
N SER A 28 -0.15 9.05 -5.71
CA SER A 28 -1.00 9.72 -4.73
C SER A 28 -2.32 10.16 -5.36
N ILE A 29 -3.35 10.28 -4.55
CA ILE A 29 -4.70 10.67 -4.99
C ILE A 29 -4.73 12.10 -5.59
N ASP A 30 -3.83 12.97 -5.17
CA ASP A 30 -3.65 14.34 -5.66
C ASP A 30 -2.80 14.44 -6.94
N GLY A 31 -2.38 13.29 -7.49
CA GLY A 31 -1.55 13.21 -8.69
C GLY A 31 -0.04 13.16 -8.43
N GLY A 32 0.40 13.34 -7.18
CA GLY A 32 1.78 13.17 -6.76
C GLY A 32 2.19 11.70 -6.59
N GLN A 33 3.17 11.46 -5.72
CA GLN A 33 3.69 10.12 -5.45
C GLN A 33 3.90 9.89 -3.95
N ILE A 34 3.42 8.76 -3.45
CA ILE A 34 3.72 8.23 -2.12
C ILE A 34 4.90 7.28 -2.25
N ASP A 35 6.07 7.71 -1.78
CA ASP A 35 7.30 6.91 -1.77
C ASP A 35 7.42 6.20 -0.43
N LEU A 36 7.23 4.87 -0.42
CA LEU A 36 7.22 4.08 0.82
C LEU A 36 8.61 3.97 1.47
N SER A 37 9.68 4.30 0.73
CA SER A 37 11.03 4.35 1.30
C SER A 37 11.17 5.41 2.41
N LYS A 38 10.35 6.46 2.36
CA LYS A 38 10.31 7.53 3.36
C LYS A 38 9.74 7.09 4.71
N TYR A 39 9.11 5.92 4.76
CA TYR A 39 8.50 5.37 5.98
C TYR A 39 9.32 4.26 6.62
N LYS A 40 10.61 4.13 6.26
CA LYS A 40 11.53 3.20 6.95
C LYS A 40 11.54 3.49 8.45
N GLY A 41 11.47 2.42 9.24
CA GLY A 41 11.37 2.52 10.70
C GLY A 41 9.95 2.69 11.27
N LYS A 42 8.96 2.94 10.42
CA LYS A 42 7.53 2.95 10.80
C LYS A 42 6.84 1.67 10.37
N LYS A 43 5.78 1.31 11.09
CA LYS A 43 4.81 0.32 10.60
C LYS A 43 4.01 0.95 9.46
N ILE A 44 3.74 0.18 8.42
CA ILE A 44 2.92 0.61 7.29
C ILE A 44 1.62 -0.19 7.31
N MET A 45 0.48 0.50 7.41
CA MET A 45 -0.84 -0.09 7.29
C MET A 45 -1.43 0.28 5.94
N VAL A 46 -1.65 -0.71 5.10
CA VAL A 46 -2.33 -0.59 3.80
C VAL A 46 -3.79 -0.94 4.00
N VAL A 47 -4.71 -0.06 3.61
CA VAL A 47 -6.15 -0.22 3.85
C VAL A 47 -6.94 0.07 2.59
N ASN A 48 -7.76 -0.90 2.15
CA ASN A 48 -8.76 -0.64 1.10
C ASN A 48 -9.84 0.28 1.65
N THR A 49 -10.22 1.27 0.88
CA THR A 49 -11.21 2.27 1.31
C THR A 49 -12.31 2.46 0.27
N ALA A 50 -13.48 2.89 0.74
CA ALA A 50 -14.61 3.24 -0.10
C ALA A 50 -15.51 4.26 0.61
N SER A 51 -16.13 5.15 -0.17
CA SER A 51 -17.00 6.22 0.34
C SER A 51 -18.46 5.78 0.57
N GLN A 52 -18.89 4.67 -0.04
CA GLN A 52 -20.29 4.20 -0.01
C GLN A 52 -20.40 2.78 0.55
N CYS A 53 -19.67 2.48 1.62
CA CYS A 53 -19.63 1.17 2.28
C CYS A 53 -20.22 1.26 3.69
N GLY A 54 -20.83 0.18 4.17
CA GLY A 54 -21.27 0.08 5.58
C GLY A 54 -20.12 0.28 6.59
N TYR A 55 -18.89 0.03 6.17
CA TYR A 55 -17.67 0.24 6.98
C TYR A 55 -17.01 1.61 6.79
N THR A 56 -17.54 2.48 5.94
CA THR A 56 -17.00 3.84 5.72
C THR A 56 -16.79 4.64 7.02
N PRO A 57 -17.65 4.52 8.08
CA PRO A 57 -17.41 5.20 9.35
C PRO A 57 -16.09 4.83 10.05
N GLN A 58 -15.43 3.73 9.65
CA GLN A 58 -14.10 3.36 10.17
C GLN A 58 -13.01 4.40 9.84
N TYR A 59 -13.21 5.28 8.85
CA TYR A 59 -12.32 6.40 8.59
C TYR A 59 -12.04 7.24 9.85
N ALA A 60 -13.05 7.46 10.69
CA ALA A 60 -12.88 8.19 11.95
C ALA A 60 -11.90 7.49 12.91
N SER A 61 -12.01 6.16 13.03
CA SER A 61 -11.11 5.37 13.88
C SER A 61 -9.71 5.29 13.30
N LEU A 62 -9.57 5.13 11.98
CA LEU A 62 -8.28 5.15 11.28
C LEU A 62 -7.57 6.49 11.47
N GLN A 63 -8.31 7.60 11.32
CA GLN A 63 -7.75 8.93 11.53
C GLN A 63 -7.30 9.16 12.97
N LYS A 64 -8.06 8.68 13.95
CA LYS A 64 -7.68 8.74 15.36
C LYS A 64 -6.38 7.98 15.62
N VAL A 65 -6.28 6.74 15.13
CA VAL A 65 -5.07 5.91 15.25
C VAL A 65 -3.88 6.57 14.56
N TYR A 66 -4.08 7.07 13.34
CA TYR A 66 -3.03 7.77 12.60
C TYR A 66 -2.51 8.98 13.37
N SER A 67 -3.41 9.85 13.88
CA SER A 67 -3.02 11.04 14.65
C SER A 67 -2.25 10.69 15.92
N GLN A 68 -2.63 9.60 16.60
CA GLN A 68 -2.01 9.17 17.84
C GLN A 68 -0.62 8.55 17.63
N TYR A 69 -0.41 7.84 16.51
CA TYR A 69 0.78 7.02 16.28
C TYR A 69 1.60 7.45 15.05
N LYS A 70 1.38 8.65 14.50
CA LYS A 70 2.03 9.13 13.25
C LYS A 70 3.56 9.06 13.25
N ASP A 71 4.20 9.04 14.42
CA ASP A 71 5.65 8.91 14.53
C ASP A 71 6.13 7.45 14.33
N LYS A 72 5.25 6.46 14.59
CA LYS A 72 5.55 5.03 14.56
C LYS A 72 4.75 4.25 13.50
N LEU A 73 3.69 4.84 12.97
CA LEU A 73 2.76 4.22 12.03
C LEU A 73 2.43 5.21 10.92
N VAL A 74 2.40 4.73 9.68
CA VAL A 74 1.72 5.38 8.57
C VAL A 74 0.55 4.52 8.12
N ILE A 75 -0.58 5.16 7.86
CA ILE A 75 -1.74 4.55 7.21
C ILE A 75 -1.77 5.07 5.78
N ILE A 76 -1.93 4.19 4.81
CA ILE A 76 -2.12 4.54 3.40
C ILE A 76 -3.44 3.94 2.95
N GLY A 77 -4.42 4.80 2.66
CA GLY A 77 -5.71 4.40 2.12
C GLY A 77 -5.61 4.15 0.62
N PHE A 78 -6.23 3.09 0.16
CA PHE A 78 -6.32 2.71 -1.25
C PHE A 78 -7.80 2.65 -1.66
N PRO A 79 -8.34 3.76 -2.22
CA PRO A 79 -9.70 3.76 -2.74
C PRO A 79 -9.85 2.73 -3.86
N CYS A 80 -10.87 1.87 -3.76
CA CYS A 80 -11.10 0.78 -4.68
C CYS A 80 -12.58 0.57 -4.98
N ASN A 81 -12.93 0.54 -6.28
CA ASN A 81 -14.33 0.33 -6.72
C ASN A 81 -14.69 -1.14 -6.98
N GLN A 82 -13.77 -2.08 -6.74
CA GLN A 82 -13.97 -3.50 -7.06
C GLN A 82 -14.84 -4.28 -6.07
N PHE A 83 -15.30 -3.64 -5.01
CA PHE A 83 -16.18 -4.24 -3.98
C PHE A 83 -17.56 -3.61 -4.07
N GLY A 84 -18.43 -4.20 -4.90
CA GLY A 84 -19.81 -3.75 -5.06
C GLY A 84 -20.00 -2.34 -5.63
N GLY A 85 -18.98 -1.77 -6.30
CA GLY A 85 -19.06 -0.42 -6.86
C GLY A 85 -19.15 0.69 -5.81
N GLN A 86 -18.63 0.45 -4.59
CA GLN A 86 -18.79 1.36 -3.44
C GLN A 86 -17.82 2.54 -3.42
N GLU A 87 -16.97 2.70 -4.44
CA GLU A 87 -16.09 3.87 -4.63
C GLU A 87 -16.21 4.41 -6.06
N PRO A 88 -17.39 4.90 -6.47
CA PRO A 88 -17.62 5.33 -7.86
C PRO A 88 -16.98 6.68 -8.18
N GLY A 89 -16.70 7.51 -7.17
CA GLY A 89 -16.21 8.87 -7.32
C GLY A 89 -14.84 8.98 -8.01
N THR A 90 -14.54 10.18 -8.48
CA THR A 90 -13.21 10.58 -8.94
C THR A 90 -12.25 10.74 -7.76
N ASN A 91 -10.95 10.81 -8.02
CA ASN A 91 -9.96 11.07 -6.96
C ASN A 91 -10.27 12.38 -6.20
N ALA A 92 -10.68 13.44 -6.89
CA ALA A 92 -11.01 14.74 -6.27
C ALA A 92 -12.23 14.63 -5.34
N GLU A 93 -13.29 13.93 -5.78
CA GLU A 93 -14.49 13.71 -4.97
C GLU A 93 -14.19 12.85 -3.72
N ILE A 94 -13.30 11.86 -3.85
CA ILE A 94 -12.86 11.02 -2.73
C ILE A 94 -12.09 11.84 -1.69
N VAL A 95 -11.17 12.72 -2.12
CA VAL A 95 -10.43 13.62 -1.21
C VAL A 95 -11.39 14.49 -0.45
N GLU A 96 -12.28 15.20 -1.17
CA GLU A 96 -13.28 16.09 -0.56
C GLU A 96 -14.15 15.33 0.45
N PHE A 97 -14.63 14.14 0.08
CA PHE A 97 -15.42 13.30 0.97
C PHE A 97 -14.67 12.92 2.25
N CYS A 98 -13.44 12.45 2.13
CA CYS A 98 -12.61 12.01 3.26
C CYS A 98 -12.28 13.16 4.21
N GLU A 99 -11.89 14.32 3.67
CA GLU A 99 -11.55 15.49 4.46
C GLU A 99 -12.77 16.07 5.17
N LYS A 100 -13.86 16.28 4.43
CA LYS A 100 -15.07 16.95 4.93
C LYS A 100 -15.81 16.12 5.97
N ASN A 101 -15.92 14.81 5.78
CA ASN A 101 -16.73 13.94 6.64
C ASN A 101 -15.95 13.33 7.80
N TYR A 102 -14.64 13.11 7.64
CA TYR A 102 -13.82 12.37 8.61
C TYR A 102 -12.52 13.06 9.00
N GLY A 103 -12.21 14.21 8.41
CA GLY A 103 -10.97 14.95 8.68
C GLY A 103 -9.72 14.12 8.36
N VAL A 104 -9.76 13.26 7.33
CA VAL A 104 -8.66 12.37 6.96
C VAL A 104 -7.43 13.19 6.59
N THR A 105 -6.30 12.88 7.24
CA THR A 105 -4.99 13.48 6.96
C THR A 105 -3.91 12.43 6.66
N PHE A 106 -4.23 11.14 6.76
CA PHE A 106 -3.30 10.10 6.31
C PHE A 106 -3.26 10.02 4.78
N PRO A 107 -2.13 9.60 4.20
CA PRO A 107 -1.96 9.49 2.76
C PRO A 107 -3.04 8.63 2.09
N LEU A 108 -3.58 9.11 0.98
CA LEU A 108 -4.48 8.37 0.09
C LEU A 108 -3.78 8.12 -1.24
N ALA A 109 -3.74 6.87 -1.68
CA ALA A 109 -3.37 6.51 -3.03
C ALA A 109 -4.47 6.91 -4.01
N GLY A 110 -4.13 7.15 -5.26
CA GLY A 110 -5.11 7.25 -6.33
C GLY A 110 -5.94 5.97 -6.41
N LYS A 111 -7.21 6.08 -6.84
CA LYS A 111 -8.09 4.91 -6.97
C LYS A 111 -7.46 3.86 -7.87
N VAL A 112 -7.39 2.62 -7.40
CA VAL A 112 -6.72 1.49 -8.06
C VAL A 112 -7.49 0.21 -7.90
N ASP A 113 -7.16 -0.77 -8.73
CA ASP A 113 -7.56 -2.15 -8.53
C ASP A 113 -6.65 -2.82 -7.49
N VAL A 114 -7.25 -3.61 -6.59
CA VAL A 114 -6.55 -4.30 -5.51
C VAL A 114 -6.64 -5.82 -5.62
N LYS A 115 -7.38 -6.31 -6.61
CA LYS A 115 -7.53 -7.75 -6.91
C LYS A 115 -7.64 -7.99 -8.43
N GLY A 116 -7.33 -9.23 -8.85
CA GLY A 116 -7.39 -9.63 -10.26
C GLY A 116 -6.13 -9.24 -11.05
N GLY A 117 -6.19 -9.41 -12.37
CA GLY A 117 -5.01 -9.21 -13.25
C GLY A 117 -4.50 -7.77 -13.34
N THR A 118 -5.32 -6.79 -12.97
CA THR A 118 -5.01 -5.35 -13.04
C THR A 118 -4.63 -4.77 -11.68
N GLN A 119 -4.51 -5.62 -10.63
CA GLN A 119 -4.21 -5.14 -9.29
C GLN A 119 -2.87 -4.38 -9.20
N SER A 120 -2.85 -3.36 -8.37
CA SER A 120 -1.66 -2.56 -8.10
C SER A 120 -0.49 -3.44 -7.62
N PRO A 121 0.77 -3.17 -8.07
CA PRO A 121 1.94 -3.98 -7.70
C PRO A 121 2.13 -4.22 -6.20
N ILE A 122 1.76 -3.27 -5.35
CA ILE A 122 1.81 -3.43 -3.89
C ILE A 122 0.84 -4.51 -3.37
N TYR A 123 -0.23 -4.81 -4.12
CA TYR A 123 -1.18 -5.87 -3.80
C TYR A 123 -0.81 -7.22 -4.44
N GLN A 124 0.10 -7.21 -5.43
CA GLN A 124 0.68 -8.44 -5.98
C GLN A 124 1.80 -8.99 -5.07
N TRP A 125 2.48 -8.11 -4.36
CA TRP A 125 3.55 -8.43 -3.39
C TRP A 125 3.00 -9.07 -2.12
#